data_b18165a5d66c0ee6651f51639d5bbc50
#
_entry.id   b18165a5d66c0ee6651f51639d5bbc50
#
_cell.length_a   1.000
_cell.length_b   1.000
_cell.length_c   1.000
_cell.angle_alpha   90.00
_cell.angle_beta   90.00
_cell.angle_gamma   90.00
#
_symmetry.space_group_name_H-M   'P 1'
#
loop_
_entity.id
_entity.type
_entity.pdbx_description
1 polymer ?
#
loop_
_entity_poly.entity_id
_entity_poly.type
_entity_poly.pdbx_seq_one_letter_code
_entity_poly.pdbx_strand_id
1 'polypeptide(L)'
;MSMRFAPLAAAAAVLAAGTASAAEVKYMLWDSNQLPAYQQCAADFAKKNPGTTVKITQSGWGDYWTAISTGFVSGTAPDVFTNHLAKYPEFAKNGQLVDLAPLIARDKVDTKAYAGNLVDIWGRDGKQYGLPKDWDTIGFVVNMAHAKKQGVTLAELQNMTWNPKDGGSFEQIVRKLSVDAKGRNATDPAFDKKSVAVYGYQNPGPGGMMGQTEWSHFAVTNGFKFQDKPWAGKFYYDDPKLAETIDWIAGLPAKGLSASYEQTKSLGSDAMFVGGKAAIVPQGSWMISYFAGNAKFENAWVPLPKGPNGRRATMFNGLADSIWVGSKVKDDAWKWVKYLASADCQSVVASYGVVFPAISGLAEKAVDAQKKKGVDSSAFLAMSKEQTFLAPIADNGSQVDELVRTAVESVLLGQKPAGAALKDANGQINALFK
;
A
#
# COMPACT_ATOMS: atom_id res chain seq x y z
N MET A 1 2.25 6.24 -96.47
CA MET A 1 3.19 6.40 -95.39
C MET A 1 2.36 6.76 -94.14
N SER A 2 1.92 5.78 -93.34
CA SER A 2 1.05 5.97 -92.22
C SER A 2 1.83 5.70 -90.93
N MET A 3 2.13 6.74 -90.14
CA MET A 3 2.75 6.66 -88.81
C MET A 3 1.70 6.26 -87.79
N ARG A 4 1.92 5.13 -87.09
CA ARG A 4 1.13 4.71 -85.95
C ARG A 4 1.78 5.24 -84.68
N PHE A 5 1.09 6.07 -83.94
CA PHE A 5 1.46 6.47 -82.57
C PHE A 5 0.94 5.41 -81.60
N ALA A 6 1.82 4.85 -80.76
CA ALA A 6 1.48 3.99 -79.64
C ALA A 6 1.38 4.86 -78.36
N PRO A 7 0.34 4.69 -77.51
CA PRO A 7 0.27 5.42 -76.24
C PRO A 7 1.12 4.72 -75.16
N LEU A 8 2.02 5.45 -74.52
CA LEU A 8 2.68 5.04 -73.27
C LEU A 8 1.65 5.15 -72.14
N ALA A 9 1.28 4.02 -71.56
CA ALA A 9 0.53 3.97 -70.30
C ALA A 9 1.52 4.09 -69.14
N ALA A 10 1.56 5.23 -68.47
CA ALA A 10 2.26 5.44 -67.21
C ALA A 10 1.43 4.85 -66.07
N ALA A 11 1.90 3.71 -65.50
CA ALA A 11 1.32 3.13 -64.30
C ALA A 11 1.81 3.93 -63.08
N ALA A 12 0.96 4.74 -62.50
CA ALA A 12 1.18 5.41 -61.21
C ALA A 12 0.97 4.39 -60.08
N ALA A 13 2.06 3.87 -59.49
CA ALA A 13 2.00 3.09 -58.25
C ALA A 13 1.64 4.02 -57.09
N VAL A 14 0.38 4.03 -56.66
CA VAL A 14 -0.02 4.69 -55.41
C VAL A 14 0.46 3.82 -54.26
N LEU A 15 1.57 4.22 -53.63
CA LEU A 15 2.01 3.71 -52.35
C LEU A 15 0.95 4.17 -51.29
N ALA A 16 0.00 3.30 -50.98
CA ALA A 16 -0.85 3.46 -49.84
C ALA A 16 0.02 3.29 -48.58
N ALA A 17 0.57 4.40 -48.07
CA ALA A 17 1.11 4.49 -46.73
C ALA A 17 -0.06 4.30 -45.78
N GLY A 18 -0.34 3.08 -45.40
CA GLY A 18 -1.27 2.78 -44.32
C GLY A 18 -0.79 3.52 -43.07
N THR A 19 -1.53 4.53 -42.67
CA THR A 19 -1.35 5.14 -41.36
C THR A 19 -1.62 4.04 -40.33
N ALA A 20 -0.56 3.41 -39.84
CA ALA A 20 -0.67 2.51 -38.70
C ALA A 20 -1.34 3.33 -37.57
N SER A 21 -2.60 3.03 -37.26
CA SER A 21 -3.27 3.63 -36.12
C SER A 21 -2.42 3.37 -34.88
N ALA A 22 -2.09 4.44 -34.16
CA ALA A 22 -1.34 4.31 -32.92
C ALA A 22 -2.12 3.39 -31.97
N ALA A 23 -1.48 2.36 -31.44
CA ALA A 23 -2.08 1.48 -30.45
C ALA A 23 -2.29 2.29 -29.14
N GLU A 24 -3.51 2.23 -28.60
CA GLU A 24 -3.81 2.83 -27.31
C GLU A 24 -3.79 1.73 -26.24
N VAL A 25 -2.88 1.86 -25.26
CA VAL A 25 -2.82 1.02 -24.06
C VAL A 25 -3.68 1.67 -22.97
N LYS A 26 -4.70 0.98 -22.51
CA LYS A 26 -5.51 1.41 -21.37
C LYS A 26 -4.83 0.99 -20.08
N TYR A 27 -4.42 1.97 -19.27
CA TYR A 27 -3.79 1.76 -17.98
C TYR A 27 -4.66 2.30 -16.85
N MET A 28 -4.77 1.55 -15.75
CA MET A 28 -5.57 1.96 -14.60
C MET A 28 -4.76 1.89 -13.30
N LEU A 29 -4.93 2.91 -12.45
CA LEU A 29 -4.35 3.02 -11.12
C LEU A 29 -5.36 3.60 -10.13
N TRP A 30 -5.15 3.38 -8.81
CA TRP A 30 -6.09 3.88 -7.79
C TRP A 30 -5.62 5.15 -7.06
N ASP A 31 -4.32 5.41 -6.96
CA ASP A 31 -3.79 6.51 -6.18
C ASP A 31 -3.71 7.81 -6.99
N SER A 32 -4.59 8.76 -6.66
CA SER A 32 -4.63 10.07 -7.31
C SER A 32 -3.36 10.90 -7.09
N ASN A 33 -2.61 10.68 -5.99
CA ASN A 33 -1.36 11.40 -5.74
C ASN A 33 -0.25 10.98 -6.71
N GLN A 34 -0.29 9.74 -7.20
CA GLN A 34 0.67 9.20 -8.16
C GLN A 34 0.34 9.58 -9.61
N LEU A 35 -0.91 9.93 -9.90
CA LEU A 35 -1.39 10.18 -11.26
C LEU A 35 -0.52 11.17 -12.06
N PRO A 36 -0.10 12.34 -11.52
CA PRO A 36 0.74 13.28 -12.28
C PRO A 36 2.09 12.71 -12.70
N ALA A 37 2.72 11.89 -11.82
CA ALA A 37 4.00 11.24 -12.13
C ALA A 37 3.84 10.23 -13.27
N TYR A 38 2.78 9.41 -13.26
CA TYR A 38 2.53 8.44 -14.31
C TYR A 38 2.03 9.07 -15.62
N GLN A 39 1.35 10.21 -15.57
CA GLN A 39 1.06 11.02 -16.76
C GLN A 39 2.35 11.53 -17.42
N GLN A 40 3.33 11.98 -16.62
CA GLN A 40 4.64 12.35 -17.15
C GLN A 40 5.36 11.14 -17.74
N CYS A 41 5.35 9.97 -17.06
CA CYS A 41 5.90 8.73 -17.61
C CYS A 41 5.23 8.36 -18.95
N ALA A 42 3.92 8.51 -19.09
CA ALA A 42 3.21 8.21 -20.34
C ALA A 42 3.61 9.16 -21.48
N ALA A 43 3.78 10.45 -21.17
CA ALA A 43 4.25 11.43 -22.14
C ALA A 43 5.68 11.14 -22.63
N ASP A 44 6.57 10.72 -21.72
CA ASP A 44 7.95 10.38 -22.08
C ASP A 44 8.04 9.02 -22.78
N PHE A 45 7.19 8.07 -22.42
CA PHE A 45 7.03 6.78 -23.10
C PHE A 45 6.62 6.97 -24.56
N ALA A 46 5.62 7.82 -24.84
CA ALA A 46 5.12 8.07 -26.19
C ALA A 46 6.23 8.66 -27.10
N LYS A 47 7.12 9.51 -26.57
CA LYS A 47 8.28 10.03 -27.33
C LYS A 47 9.25 8.93 -27.75
N LYS A 48 9.43 7.91 -26.88
CA LYS A 48 10.35 6.78 -27.13
C LYS A 48 9.72 5.65 -27.94
N ASN A 49 8.39 5.59 -27.98
CA ASN A 49 7.62 4.55 -28.65
C ASN A 49 6.58 5.17 -29.60
N PRO A 50 7.03 5.80 -30.71
CA PRO A 50 6.13 6.40 -31.68
C PRO A 50 5.19 5.30 -32.23
N GLY A 51 3.89 5.55 -32.19
CA GLY A 51 2.86 4.56 -32.57
C GLY A 51 2.18 3.86 -31.41
N THR A 52 2.60 4.13 -30.14
CA THR A 52 1.89 3.64 -28.94
C THR A 52 1.57 4.82 -28.02
N THR A 53 0.31 4.92 -27.61
CA THR A 53 -0.14 5.89 -26.59
C THR A 53 -0.65 5.17 -25.36
N VAL A 54 -0.66 5.85 -24.22
CA VAL A 54 -1.20 5.31 -22.96
C VAL A 54 -2.31 6.21 -22.45
N LYS A 55 -3.49 5.62 -22.29
CA LYS A 55 -4.65 6.29 -21.69
C LYS A 55 -4.76 5.85 -20.22
N ILE A 56 -4.51 6.79 -19.31
CA ILE A 56 -4.56 6.52 -17.87
C ILE A 56 -5.95 6.84 -17.32
N THR A 57 -6.52 5.90 -16.57
CA THR A 57 -7.75 6.08 -15.79
C THR A 57 -7.45 5.90 -14.32
N GLN A 58 -7.95 6.79 -13.46
CA GLN A 58 -7.82 6.71 -12.01
C GLN A 58 -9.21 6.58 -11.38
N SER A 59 -9.34 5.70 -10.37
CA SER A 59 -10.53 5.64 -9.50
C SER A 59 -10.10 5.26 -8.08
N GLY A 60 -10.92 5.59 -7.09
CA GLY A 60 -10.64 5.27 -5.70
C GLY A 60 -10.57 3.76 -5.45
N TRP A 61 -9.89 3.35 -4.37
CA TRP A 61 -9.56 1.95 -4.05
C TRP A 61 -10.72 0.96 -4.21
N GLY A 62 -11.89 1.23 -3.66
CA GLY A 62 -13.05 0.32 -3.74
C GLY A 62 -13.57 0.15 -5.16
N ASP A 63 -13.81 1.28 -5.84
CA ASP A 63 -14.32 1.32 -7.22
C ASP A 63 -13.32 0.73 -8.21
N TYR A 64 -12.00 0.94 -7.94
CA TYR A 64 -10.92 0.38 -8.71
C TYR A 64 -11.01 -1.15 -8.80
N TRP A 65 -11.06 -1.84 -7.66
CA TRP A 65 -11.11 -3.32 -7.63
C TRP A 65 -12.43 -3.86 -8.16
N THR A 66 -13.52 -3.14 -7.98
CA THR A 66 -14.82 -3.45 -8.59
C THR A 66 -14.72 -3.37 -10.10
N ALA A 67 -14.12 -2.31 -10.66
CA ALA A 67 -13.94 -2.13 -12.09
C ALA A 67 -13.04 -3.21 -12.71
N ILE A 68 -11.92 -3.54 -12.04
CA ILE A 68 -11.01 -4.62 -12.50
C ILE A 68 -11.74 -5.96 -12.53
N SER A 69 -12.39 -6.35 -11.43
CA SER A 69 -13.05 -7.66 -11.32
C SER A 69 -14.23 -7.79 -12.29
N THR A 70 -15.06 -6.77 -12.40
CA THR A 70 -16.17 -6.72 -13.35
C THR A 70 -15.66 -6.71 -14.81
N GLY A 71 -14.57 -5.96 -15.04
CA GLY A 71 -13.92 -5.88 -16.34
C GLY A 71 -13.38 -7.23 -16.83
N PHE A 72 -12.87 -8.07 -15.96
CA PHE A 72 -12.45 -9.44 -16.31
C PHE A 72 -13.62 -10.28 -16.80
N VAL A 73 -14.76 -10.20 -16.12
CA VAL A 73 -15.97 -10.97 -16.48
C VAL A 73 -16.60 -10.46 -17.78
N SER A 74 -16.68 -9.13 -17.94
CA SER A 74 -17.32 -8.50 -19.11
C SER A 74 -16.40 -8.40 -20.34
N GLY A 75 -15.11 -8.70 -20.20
CA GLY A 75 -14.14 -8.53 -21.28
C GLY A 75 -13.74 -7.05 -21.54
N THR A 76 -13.90 -6.18 -20.55
CA THR A 76 -13.65 -4.72 -20.65
C THR A 76 -12.57 -4.20 -19.68
N ALA A 77 -11.82 -5.08 -19.01
CA ALA A 77 -10.74 -4.69 -18.14
C ALA A 77 -9.68 -3.85 -18.89
N PRO A 78 -8.93 -2.98 -18.19
CA PRO A 78 -7.81 -2.27 -18.79
C PRO A 78 -6.72 -3.26 -19.26
N ASP A 79 -5.93 -2.86 -20.26
CA ASP A 79 -4.82 -3.69 -20.77
C ASP A 79 -3.76 -3.92 -19.72
N VAL A 80 -3.44 -2.87 -18.96
CA VAL A 80 -2.47 -2.83 -17.87
C VAL A 80 -3.10 -2.18 -16.64
N PHE A 81 -2.76 -2.68 -15.48
CA PHE A 81 -3.27 -2.10 -14.24
C PHE A 81 -2.29 -2.30 -13.08
N THR A 82 -2.26 -1.34 -12.16
CA THR A 82 -1.52 -1.48 -10.91
C THR A 82 -2.14 -2.60 -10.09
N ASN A 83 -1.33 -3.56 -9.66
CA ASN A 83 -1.81 -4.72 -8.91
C ASN A 83 -1.26 -4.71 -7.48
N HIS A 84 -1.89 -5.49 -6.60
CA HIS A 84 -1.60 -5.54 -5.17
C HIS A 84 -1.43 -6.98 -4.70
N LEU A 85 -0.51 -7.22 -3.73
CA LEU A 85 -0.20 -8.55 -3.20
C LEU A 85 -1.43 -9.28 -2.64
N ALA A 86 -2.42 -8.56 -2.11
CA ALA A 86 -3.66 -9.15 -1.62
C ALA A 86 -4.63 -9.58 -2.74
N LYS A 87 -4.39 -9.21 -3.99
CA LYS A 87 -5.33 -9.42 -5.11
C LYS A 87 -4.77 -10.30 -6.23
N TYR A 88 -3.49 -10.11 -6.59
CA TYR A 88 -2.93 -10.83 -7.73
C TYR A 88 -2.95 -12.36 -7.60
N PRO A 89 -2.84 -12.98 -6.40
CA PRO A 89 -2.91 -14.43 -6.28
C PRO A 89 -4.20 -15.01 -6.83
N GLU A 90 -5.34 -14.40 -6.50
CA GLU A 90 -6.65 -14.79 -6.98
C GLU A 90 -6.78 -14.57 -8.50
N PHE A 91 -6.29 -13.45 -9.02
CA PHE A 91 -6.30 -13.17 -10.45
C PHE A 91 -5.41 -14.12 -11.23
N ALA A 92 -4.24 -14.47 -10.69
CA ALA A 92 -3.33 -15.45 -11.29
C ALA A 92 -3.95 -16.85 -11.31
N LYS A 93 -4.55 -17.29 -10.19
CA LYS A 93 -5.28 -18.55 -10.07
C LYS A 93 -6.40 -18.67 -11.10
N ASN A 94 -7.13 -17.57 -11.31
CA ASN A 94 -8.25 -17.50 -12.26
C ASN A 94 -7.79 -17.26 -13.71
N GLY A 95 -6.49 -17.32 -14.00
CA GLY A 95 -5.95 -17.18 -15.36
C GLY A 95 -6.18 -15.79 -15.98
N GLN A 96 -6.31 -14.73 -15.18
CA GLN A 96 -6.59 -13.39 -15.67
C GLN A 96 -5.33 -12.58 -16.01
N LEU A 97 -4.14 -13.06 -15.61
CA LEU A 97 -2.89 -12.35 -15.76
C LEU A 97 -1.97 -13.01 -16.79
N VAL A 98 -1.30 -12.19 -17.60
CA VAL A 98 -0.25 -12.65 -18.52
C VAL A 98 0.98 -13.07 -17.71
N ASP A 99 1.55 -14.23 -18.06
CA ASP A 99 2.88 -14.60 -17.58
C ASP A 99 3.95 -13.75 -18.27
N LEU A 100 4.63 -12.93 -17.48
CA LEU A 100 5.68 -12.01 -17.98
C LEU A 100 7.06 -12.68 -18.07
N ALA A 101 7.27 -13.86 -17.48
CA ALA A 101 8.60 -14.50 -17.44
C ALA A 101 9.24 -14.69 -18.83
N PRO A 102 8.52 -15.13 -19.87
CA PRO A 102 9.06 -15.24 -21.22
C PRO A 102 9.47 -13.87 -21.82
N LEU A 103 8.69 -12.83 -21.52
CA LEU A 103 8.92 -11.47 -22.00
C LEU A 103 10.14 -10.82 -21.31
N ILE A 104 10.28 -11.07 -20.00
CA ILE A 104 11.44 -10.65 -19.20
C ILE A 104 12.71 -11.27 -19.77
N ALA A 105 12.68 -12.58 -20.04
CA ALA A 105 13.83 -13.31 -20.60
C ALA A 105 14.16 -12.84 -22.01
N ARG A 106 13.17 -12.68 -22.90
CA ARG A 106 13.33 -12.19 -24.28
C ARG A 106 14.02 -10.83 -24.32
N ASP A 107 13.55 -9.90 -23.46
CA ASP A 107 14.01 -8.51 -23.48
C ASP A 107 15.16 -8.28 -22.48
N LYS A 108 15.66 -9.33 -21.82
CA LYS A 108 16.77 -9.29 -20.86
C LYS A 108 16.59 -8.22 -19.79
N VAL A 109 15.38 -8.13 -19.22
CA VAL A 109 15.09 -7.17 -18.15
C VAL A 109 15.96 -7.49 -16.93
N ASP A 110 16.69 -6.49 -16.43
CA ASP A 110 17.52 -6.65 -15.23
C ASP A 110 16.63 -6.68 -13.96
N THR A 111 16.27 -7.88 -13.54
CA THR A 111 15.47 -8.08 -12.33
C THR A 111 16.27 -7.91 -11.05
N LYS A 112 17.60 -7.79 -11.09
CA LYS A 112 18.45 -7.54 -9.92
C LYS A 112 18.53 -6.06 -9.53
N ALA A 113 18.02 -5.18 -10.40
CA ALA A 113 17.98 -3.75 -10.13
C ALA A 113 17.00 -3.37 -9.00
N TYR A 114 16.03 -4.24 -8.69
CA TYR A 114 14.98 -3.94 -7.71
C TYR A 114 15.43 -4.21 -6.27
N ALA A 115 14.88 -3.44 -5.35
CA ALA A 115 15.19 -3.54 -3.92
C ALA A 115 14.65 -4.84 -3.29
N GLY A 116 15.47 -5.48 -2.48
CA GLY A 116 15.09 -6.66 -1.71
C GLY A 116 14.57 -7.80 -2.58
N ASN A 117 13.42 -8.36 -2.20
CA ASN A 117 12.75 -9.48 -2.88
C ASN A 117 11.51 -9.04 -3.67
N LEU A 118 11.41 -7.78 -4.06
CA LEU A 118 10.22 -7.23 -4.73
C LEU A 118 9.84 -7.98 -6.03
N VAL A 119 10.80 -8.56 -6.74
CA VAL A 119 10.50 -9.38 -7.92
C VAL A 119 9.86 -10.70 -7.53
N ASP A 120 10.43 -11.37 -6.54
CA ASP A 120 10.04 -12.73 -6.16
C ASP A 120 8.61 -12.81 -5.61
N ILE A 121 8.15 -11.74 -4.93
CA ILE A 121 6.80 -11.69 -4.38
C ILE A 121 5.69 -11.65 -5.44
N TRP A 122 6.04 -11.33 -6.69
CA TRP A 122 5.12 -11.33 -7.84
C TRP A 122 5.22 -12.58 -8.71
N GLY A 123 6.01 -13.56 -8.26
CA GLY A 123 6.22 -14.83 -8.95
C GLY A 123 5.53 -16.00 -8.28
N ARG A 124 5.12 -17.03 -9.09
CA ARG A 124 4.62 -18.30 -8.63
C ARG A 124 4.87 -19.37 -9.69
N ASP A 125 5.40 -20.53 -9.27
CA ASP A 125 5.56 -21.72 -10.11
C ASP A 125 6.31 -21.44 -11.44
N GLY A 126 7.36 -20.59 -11.38
CA GLY A 126 8.17 -20.19 -12.52
C GLY A 126 7.54 -19.12 -13.42
N LYS A 127 6.34 -18.64 -13.10
CA LYS A 127 5.66 -17.54 -13.80
C LYS A 127 5.84 -16.24 -13.05
N GLN A 128 5.79 -15.11 -13.78
CA GLN A 128 5.87 -13.77 -13.26
C GLN A 128 4.63 -12.97 -13.63
N TYR A 129 3.91 -12.41 -12.65
CA TYR A 129 2.62 -11.76 -12.86
C TYR A 129 2.64 -10.24 -12.77
N GLY A 130 3.80 -9.67 -12.44
CA GLY A 130 4.01 -8.22 -12.41
C GLY A 130 5.48 -7.87 -12.34
N LEU A 131 5.85 -6.66 -12.78
CA LEU A 131 7.16 -6.07 -12.53
C LEU A 131 7.03 -4.98 -11.47
N PRO A 132 7.96 -4.94 -10.47
CA PRO A 132 7.89 -3.99 -9.36
C PRO A 132 7.95 -2.54 -9.83
N LYS A 133 7.09 -1.69 -9.27
CA LYS A 133 7.07 -0.25 -9.55
C LYS A 133 7.46 0.59 -8.34
N ASP A 134 7.06 0.20 -7.15
CA ASP A 134 7.31 0.90 -5.89
C ASP A 134 7.33 -0.08 -4.71
N TRP A 135 7.63 0.46 -3.53
CA TRP A 135 7.50 -0.23 -2.26
C TRP A 135 7.04 0.74 -1.16
N ASP A 136 6.55 0.18 -0.08
CA ASP A 136 6.09 0.92 1.08
C ASP A 136 6.53 0.26 2.40
N THR A 137 6.58 1.08 3.44
CA THR A 137 6.65 0.70 4.85
C THR A 137 5.69 1.55 5.66
N ILE A 138 5.52 1.22 6.93
CA ILE A 138 4.63 1.91 7.85
C ILE A 138 5.43 2.77 8.81
N GLY A 139 4.89 3.93 9.14
CA GLY A 139 5.37 4.83 10.18
C GLY A 139 4.20 5.45 10.94
N PHE A 140 4.50 6.22 11.98
CA PHE A 140 3.50 7.05 12.63
C PHE A 140 3.60 8.49 12.15
N VAL A 141 2.49 9.09 11.72
CA VAL A 141 2.38 10.53 11.59
C VAL A 141 1.96 11.13 12.93
N VAL A 142 2.66 12.17 13.36
CA VAL A 142 2.48 12.81 14.66
C VAL A 142 2.18 14.29 14.50
N ASN A 143 1.16 14.78 15.19
CA ASN A 143 0.88 16.22 15.34
C ASN A 143 1.92 16.83 16.28
N MET A 144 3.00 17.41 15.72
CA MET A 144 4.12 17.95 16.48
C MET A 144 3.76 19.23 17.25
N ALA A 145 2.82 20.02 16.74
CA ALA A 145 2.34 21.19 17.47
C ALA A 145 1.65 20.78 18.77
N HIS A 146 0.82 19.72 18.72
CA HIS A 146 0.18 19.16 19.91
C HIS A 146 1.19 18.46 20.82
N ALA A 147 2.12 17.66 20.26
CA ALA A 147 3.16 16.97 21.01
C ALA A 147 4.01 17.94 21.84
N LYS A 148 4.49 19.03 21.23
CA LYS A 148 5.24 20.10 21.91
C LYS A 148 4.43 20.74 23.06
N LYS A 149 3.15 21.00 22.81
CA LYS A 149 2.24 21.56 23.86
C LYS A 149 2.11 20.62 25.07
N GLN A 150 2.16 19.30 24.85
CA GLN A 150 2.06 18.29 25.89
C GLN A 150 3.44 17.86 26.45
N GLY A 151 4.53 18.56 26.10
CA GLY A 151 5.88 18.27 26.57
C GLY A 151 6.46 16.97 26.05
N VAL A 152 5.99 16.50 24.88
CA VAL A 152 6.53 15.31 24.20
C VAL A 152 7.50 15.74 23.11
N THR A 153 8.72 15.22 23.18
CA THR A 153 9.81 15.55 22.27
C THR A 153 9.86 14.59 21.07
N LEU A 154 10.46 15.03 19.97
CA LEU A 154 10.72 14.16 18.81
C LEU A 154 11.62 12.97 19.20
N ALA A 155 12.59 13.17 20.09
CA ALA A 155 13.48 12.10 20.56
C ALA A 155 12.72 11.01 21.32
N GLU A 156 11.73 11.37 22.17
CA GLU A 156 10.86 10.39 22.84
C GLU A 156 10.05 9.60 21.80
N LEU A 157 9.46 10.28 20.82
CA LEU A 157 8.69 9.66 19.74
C LEU A 157 9.51 8.73 18.85
N GLN A 158 10.78 9.05 18.61
CA GLN A 158 11.69 8.20 17.83
C GLN A 158 12.18 6.97 18.59
N ASN A 159 12.08 6.95 19.92
CA ASN A 159 12.60 5.88 20.78
C ASN A 159 11.52 5.11 21.55
N MET A 160 10.28 5.14 21.07
CA MET A 160 9.16 4.42 21.69
C MET A 160 9.40 2.91 21.77
N THR A 161 8.92 2.32 22.87
CA THR A 161 8.78 0.88 23.05
C THR A 161 7.33 0.52 23.28
N TRP A 162 6.95 -0.68 22.88
CA TRP A 162 5.59 -1.20 23.05
C TRP A 162 5.62 -2.66 23.56
N ASN A 163 4.64 -3.03 24.35
CA ASN A 163 4.31 -4.42 24.68
C ASN A 163 2.80 -4.54 24.96
N PRO A 164 2.20 -5.74 24.81
CA PRO A 164 0.75 -5.91 24.98
C PRO A 164 0.27 -5.78 26.42
N LYS A 165 1.15 -5.85 27.43
CA LYS A 165 0.77 -5.86 28.84
C LYS A 165 0.41 -4.46 29.36
N ASP A 166 1.24 -3.47 29.08
CA ASP A 166 1.10 -2.10 29.59
C ASP A 166 1.30 -1.01 28.53
N GLY A 167 1.54 -1.41 27.27
CA GLY A 167 1.74 -0.51 26.13
C GLY A 167 3.14 0.13 26.09
N GLY A 168 4.03 -0.13 27.05
CA GLY A 168 5.39 0.41 27.10
C GLY A 168 5.44 1.94 27.16
N SER A 169 6.57 2.51 26.72
CA SER A 169 6.70 3.99 26.65
C SER A 169 5.75 4.60 25.60
N PHE A 170 5.30 3.82 24.62
CA PHE A 170 4.32 4.28 23.64
C PHE A 170 2.99 4.64 24.31
N GLU A 171 2.40 3.78 25.15
CA GLU A 171 1.16 4.11 25.86
C GLU A 171 1.36 5.30 26.83
N GLN A 172 2.52 5.44 27.45
CA GLN A 172 2.82 6.59 28.31
C GLN A 172 2.79 7.90 27.50
N ILE A 173 3.39 7.91 26.30
CA ILE A 173 3.33 9.05 25.38
C ILE A 173 1.88 9.29 24.93
N VAL A 174 1.15 8.25 24.56
CA VAL A 174 -0.26 8.36 24.17
C VAL A 174 -1.11 8.96 25.30
N ARG A 175 -0.83 8.63 26.58
CA ARG A 175 -1.49 9.24 27.74
C ARG A 175 -1.19 10.74 27.86
N LYS A 176 0.06 11.16 27.67
CA LYS A 176 0.42 12.59 27.65
C LYS A 176 -0.31 13.33 26.53
N LEU A 177 -0.48 12.68 25.37
CA LEU A 177 -1.12 13.27 24.18
C LEU A 177 -2.65 13.21 24.19
N SER A 178 -3.27 12.35 25.03
CA SER A 178 -4.73 12.31 25.17
C SER A 178 -5.20 13.41 26.11
N VAL A 179 -6.02 14.34 25.60
CA VAL A 179 -6.44 15.53 26.33
C VAL A 179 -7.95 15.64 26.37
N ASP A 180 -8.54 15.87 27.56
CA ASP A 180 -9.97 16.08 27.74
C ASP A 180 -10.44 17.50 27.36
N ALA A 181 -11.75 17.71 27.34
CA ALA A 181 -12.34 18.99 27.02
C ALA A 181 -11.98 20.13 28.01
N LYS A 182 -11.42 19.80 29.17
CA LYS A 182 -10.93 20.76 30.18
C LYS A 182 -9.42 21.00 30.05
N GLY A 183 -8.76 20.41 29.05
CA GLY A 183 -7.32 20.59 28.78
C GLY A 183 -6.40 19.73 29.65
N ARG A 184 -6.91 18.74 30.40
CA ARG A 184 -6.12 17.81 31.20
C ARG A 184 -5.72 16.62 30.36
N ASN A 185 -4.50 16.15 30.46
CA ASN A 185 -4.06 14.94 29.77
C ASN A 185 -4.33 13.69 30.63
N ALA A 186 -4.24 12.49 29.98
CA ALA A 186 -4.61 11.21 30.63
C ALA A 186 -3.56 10.71 31.67
N THR A 187 -2.56 11.52 32.03
CA THR A 187 -1.70 11.29 33.20
C THR A 187 -2.24 11.99 34.45
N ASP A 188 -3.15 12.96 34.29
CA ASP A 188 -3.85 13.62 35.39
C ASP A 188 -4.95 12.68 35.96
N PRO A 189 -4.99 12.41 37.27
CA PRO A 189 -6.06 11.62 37.88
C PRO A 189 -7.47 12.15 37.65
N ALA A 190 -7.62 13.44 37.36
CA ALA A 190 -8.91 14.09 37.09
C ALA A 190 -9.28 14.09 35.58
N PHE A 191 -8.53 13.41 34.73
CA PHE A 191 -8.81 13.28 33.30
C PHE A 191 -10.19 12.66 33.07
N ASP A 192 -11.00 13.35 32.26
CA ASP A 192 -12.33 12.87 31.90
C ASP A 192 -12.31 12.08 30.59
N LYS A 193 -12.14 10.78 30.70
CA LYS A 193 -12.10 9.86 29.56
C LYS A 193 -13.41 9.78 28.76
N LYS A 194 -14.51 10.35 29.25
CA LYS A 194 -15.80 10.41 28.53
C LYS A 194 -15.94 11.68 27.68
N SER A 195 -15.05 12.66 27.89
CA SER A 195 -15.10 13.95 27.21
C SER A 195 -13.71 14.30 26.64
N VAL A 196 -13.17 13.42 25.77
CA VAL A 196 -11.84 13.58 25.17
C VAL A 196 -11.93 14.54 23.99
N ALA A 197 -11.10 15.58 24.03
CA ALA A 197 -10.97 16.57 22.95
C ALA A 197 -9.94 16.14 21.89
N VAL A 198 -8.83 15.52 22.32
CA VAL A 198 -7.78 14.98 21.44
C VAL A 198 -7.40 13.59 21.95
N TYR A 199 -7.51 12.58 21.11
CA TYR A 199 -7.02 11.24 21.37
C TYR A 199 -5.53 11.14 21.08
N GLY A 200 -4.77 10.50 21.96
CA GLY A 200 -3.31 10.40 21.80
C GLY A 200 -2.90 9.49 20.63
N TYR A 201 -3.68 8.46 20.36
CA TYR A 201 -3.47 7.53 19.26
C TYR A 201 -4.81 7.13 18.64
N GLN A 202 -4.84 6.94 17.33
CA GLN A 202 -6.02 6.42 16.65
C GLN A 202 -5.66 5.27 15.72
N ASN A 203 -6.15 4.09 16.05
CA ASN A 203 -6.07 2.92 15.17
C ASN A 203 -7.04 3.08 13.99
N PRO A 204 -6.64 2.77 12.73
CA PRO A 204 -7.52 2.96 11.57
C PRO A 204 -8.74 2.01 11.52
N GLY A 205 -8.64 0.82 12.12
CA GLY A 205 -9.74 -0.12 12.08
C GLY A 205 -9.34 -1.59 12.25
N PRO A 206 -10.11 -2.53 11.70
CA PRO A 206 -9.85 -3.97 11.86
C PRO A 206 -8.72 -4.51 10.98
N GLY A 207 -8.37 -3.86 9.86
CA GLY A 207 -7.20 -4.16 9.03
C GLY A 207 -7.26 -5.39 8.13
N GLY A 208 -8.24 -6.27 8.27
CA GLY A 208 -8.38 -7.49 7.46
C GLY A 208 -7.17 -8.44 7.54
N MET A 209 -6.92 -9.20 6.50
CA MET A 209 -5.89 -10.24 6.42
C MET A 209 -4.48 -9.72 6.75
N MET A 210 -4.16 -8.51 6.33
CA MET A 210 -2.81 -7.96 6.47
C MET A 210 -2.60 -7.16 7.75
N GLY A 211 -3.60 -6.44 8.21
CA GLY A 211 -3.47 -5.50 9.32
C GLY A 211 -2.32 -4.52 9.15
N GLN A 212 -2.07 -4.07 7.91
CA GLN A 212 -0.83 -3.41 7.51
C GLN A 212 -0.57 -2.13 8.31
N THR A 213 -1.57 -1.28 8.46
CA THR A 213 -1.50 -0.04 9.25
C THR A 213 -2.08 -0.23 10.66
N GLU A 214 -2.82 -1.30 10.92
CA GLU A 214 -3.65 -1.44 12.11
C GLU A 214 -2.93 -2.16 13.25
N TRP A 215 -2.46 -3.39 13.01
CA TRP A 215 -1.99 -4.25 14.10
C TRP A 215 -0.75 -5.09 13.79
N SER A 216 -0.41 -5.32 12.51
CA SER A 216 0.62 -6.31 12.16
C SER A 216 2.01 -5.96 12.69
N HIS A 217 2.37 -4.67 12.70
CA HIS A 217 3.64 -4.20 13.21
C HIS A 217 3.81 -4.44 14.72
N PHE A 218 2.73 -4.34 15.50
CA PHE A 218 2.71 -4.71 16.91
C PHE A 218 2.76 -6.24 17.07
N ALA A 219 1.88 -6.96 16.37
CA ALA A 219 1.76 -8.40 16.50
C ALA A 219 3.04 -9.14 16.13
N VAL A 220 3.69 -8.76 15.02
CA VAL A 220 4.95 -9.39 14.57
C VAL A 220 6.08 -9.16 15.58
N THR A 221 6.19 -7.96 16.18
CA THR A 221 7.17 -7.72 17.25
C THR A 221 6.83 -8.43 18.55
N ASN A 222 5.58 -8.84 18.75
CA ASN A 222 5.14 -9.70 19.86
C ASN A 222 5.38 -11.20 19.59
N GLY A 223 5.80 -11.56 18.37
CA GLY A 223 6.15 -12.94 17.99
C GLY A 223 5.12 -13.62 17.06
N PHE A 224 4.08 -12.93 16.64
CA PHE A 224 3.08 -13.45 15.70
C PHE A 224 3.68 -13.71 14.31
N LYS A 225 3.20 -14.76 13.66
CA LYS A 225 3.44 -15.06 12.24
C LYS A 225 2.11 -15.33 11.54
N PHE A 226 1.94 -14.79 10.35
CA PHE A 226 0.72 -15.01 9.55
C PHE A 226 0.60 -16.47 9.07
N GLN A 227 1.70 -16.99 8.53
CA GLN A 227 1.81 -18.28 7.85
C GLN A 227 3.29 -18.72 7.83
N ASP A 228 3.58 -19.98 7.52
CA ASP A 228 4.97 -20.48 7.47
C ASP A 228 5.77 -19.88 6.32
N LYS A 229 5.14 -19.75 5.14
CA LYS A 229 5.74 -19.26 3.89
C LYS A 229 4.66 -18.73 2.95
N PRO A 230 5.01 -17.90 1.97
CA PRO A 230 4.09 -17.51 0.89
C PRO A 230 3.47 -18.75 0.25
N TRP A 231 2.20 -18.65 -0.13
CA TRP A 231 1.39 -19.74 -0.73
C TRP A 231 1.13 -20.93 0.19
N ALA A 232 1.47 -20.84 1.49
CA ALA A 232 1.08 -21.88 2.43
C ALA A 232 -0.44 -21.83 2.67
N GLY A 233 -1.04 -23.02 2.72
CA GLY A 233 -2.47 -23.20 3.04
C GLY A 233 -2.75 -23.27 4.54
N LYS A 234 -1.81 -22.82 5.40
CA LYS A 234 -1.96 -22.82 6.85
C LYS A 234 -1.66 -21.46 7.44
N PHE A 235 -2.63 -20.90 8.13
CA PHE A 235 -2.58 -19.63 8.81
C PHE A 235 -2.65 -19.79 10.32
N TYR A 236 -2.14 -18.79 11.04
CA TYR A 236 -1.99 -18.78 12.50
C TYR A 236 -2.69 -17.57 13.15
N TYR A 237 -3.83 -17.13 12.63
CA TYR A 237 -4.56 -16.00 13.23
C TYR A 237 -5.10 -16.31 14.64
N ASP A 238 -5.11 -17.57 15.05
CA ASP A 238 -5.44 -18.00 16.41
C ASP A 238 -4.25 -17.96 17.39
N ASP A 239 -3.10 -17.42 16.96
CA ASP A 239 -1.94 -17.26 17.82
C ASP A 239 -2.26 -16.32 19.01
N PRO A 240 -2.00 -16.73 20.26
CA PRO A 240 -2.20 -15.89 21.44
C PRO A 240 -1.49 -14.52 21.35
N LYS A 241 -0.37 -14.43 20.63
CA LYS A 241 0.38 -13.18 20.45
C LYS A 241 -0.38 -12.16 19.62
N LEU A 242 -1.17 -12.60 18.64
CA LEU A 242 -2.08 -11.74 17.92
C LEU A 242 -3.25 -11.32 18.83
N ALA A 243 -3.85 -12.25 19.56
CA ALA A 243 -4.96 -11.96 20.47
C ALA A 243 -4.57 -10.91 21.53
N GLU A 244 -3.39 -11.06 22.19
CA GLU A 244 -2.85 -10.08 23.15
C GLU A 244 -2.72 -8.67 22.50
N THR A 245 -2.29 -8.62 21.26
CA THR A 245 -2.13 -7.36 20.51
C THR A 245 -3.47 -6.70 20.23
N ILE A 246 -4.43 -7.47 19.74
CA ILE A 246 -5.78 -6.96 19.41
C ILE A 246 -6.52 -6.54 20.68
N ASP A 247 -6.41 -7.30 21.78
CA ASP A 247 -6.99 -6.93 23.08
C ASP A 247 -6.42 -5.61 23.62
N TRP A 248 -5.10 -5.39 23.49
CA TRP A 248 -4.49 -4.11 23.86
C TRP A 248 -5.06 -2.94 23.04
N ILE A 249 -5.14 -3.08 21.71
CA ILE A 249 -5.74 -2.05 20.82
C ILE A 249 -7.19 -1.79 21.22
N ALA A 250 -7.99 -2.85 21.37
CA ALA A 250 -9.41 -2.75 21.74
C ALA A 250 -9.64 -2.14 23.14
N GLY A 251 -8.64 -2.22 24.02
CA GLY A 251 -8.68 -1.63 25.35
C GLY A 251 -8.42 -0.12 25.41
N LEU A 252 -7.86 0.49 24.36
CA LEU A 252 -7.50 1.92 24.37
C LEU A 252 -8.71 2.87 24.51
N PRO A 253 -9.86 2.64 23.86
CA PRO A 253 -11.04 3.50 24.02
C PRO A 253 -11.54 3.56 25.47
N ALA A 254 -11.55 2.46 26.20
CA ALA A 254 -11.99 2.41 27.59
C ALA A 254 -11.09 3.25 28.52
N LYS A 255 -9.86 3.53 28.11
CA LYS A 255 -8.89 4.40 28.79
C LYS A 255 -9.00 5.86 28.36
N GLY A 256 -9.79 6.19 27.31
CA GLY A 256 -9.85 7.52 26.68
C GLY A 256 -8.62 7.85 25.82
N LEU A 257 -7.87 6.86 25.39
CA LEU A 257 -6.62 7.02 24.64
C LEU A 257 -6.80 6.94 23.12
N SER A 258 -7.93 6.36 22.67
CA SER A 258 -8.37 6.27 21.29
C SER A 258 -9.88 6.48 21.23
N ALA A 259 -10.41 6.95 20.11
CA ALA A 259 -11.86 6.93 19.87
C ALA A 259 -12.38 5.50 19.75
N SER A 260 -13.69 5.31 19.95
CA SER A 260 -14.31 4.01 19.69
C SER A 260 -14.24 3.64 18.20
N TYR A 261 -14.39 2.35 17.91
CA TYR A 261 -14.39 1.91 16.53
C TYR A 261 -15.56 2.48 15.72
N GLU A 262 -16.73 2.66 16.31
CA GLU A 262 -17.88 3.28 15.65
C GLU A 262 -17.58 4.73 15.24
N GLN A 263 -16.90 5.50 16.10
CA GLN A 263 -16.46 6.86 15.78
C GLN A 263 -15.42 6.85 14.65
N THR A 264 -14.46 5.94 14.73
CA THR A 264 -13.41 5.79 13.69
C THR A 264 -14.01 5.37 12.36
N LYS A 265 -14.94 4.43 12.34
CA LYS A 265 -15.66 3.97 11.14
C LYS A 265 -16.44 5.11 10.47
N SER A 266 -17.01 6.01 11.27
CA SER A 266 -17.78 7.16 10.78
C SER A 266 -16.90 8.29 10.24
N LEU A 267 -15.79 8.62 10.94
CA LEU A 267 -14.99 9.82 10.66
C LEU A 267 -13.72 9.50 9.83
N GLY A 268 -13.17 8.30 9.99
CA GLY A 268 -11.84 7.94 9.47
C GLY A 268 -10.70 8.48 10.33
N SER A 269 -9.69 7.63 10.60
CA SER A 269 -8.52 7.99 11.41
C SER A 269 -7.75 9.18 10.84
N ASP A 270 -7.61 9.22 9.51
CA ASP A 270 -6.87 10.27 8.80
C ASP A 270 -7.56 11.62 8.90
N ALA A 271 -8.89 11.64 8.74
CA ALA A 271 -9.69 12.85 8.91
C ALA A 271 -9.66 13.33 10.39
N MET A 272 -9.66 12.40 11.34
CA MET A 272 -9.49 12.74 12.76
C MET A 272 -8.13 13.38 13.02
N PHE A 273 -7.06 12.85 12.43
CA PHE A 273 -5.72 13.46 12.54
C PHE A 273 -5.69 14.86 11.92
N VAL A 274 -6.09 14.99 10.67
CA VAL A 274 -6.12 16.29 9.95
C VAL A 274 -6.98 17.33 10.68
N GLY A 275 -8.09 16.89 11.27
CA GLY A 275 -8.96 17.72 12.12
C GLY A 275 -8.44 18.00 13.54
N GLY A 276 -7.22 17.52 13.88
CA GLY A 276 -6.61 17.70 15.20
C GLY A 276 -7.30 16.93 16.33
N LYS A 277 -8.10 15.89 16.01
CA LYS A 277 -8.78 15.03 16.98
C LYS A 277 -7.97 13.80 17.38
N ALA A 278 -6.92 13.46 16.62
CA ALA A 278 -5.95 12.43 16.94
C ALA A 278 -4.53 13.01 16.84
N ALA A 279 -3.66 12.65 17.80
CA ALA A 279 -2.29 13.13 17.85
C ALA A 279 -1.32 12.24 17.08
N ILE A 280 -1.55 10.92 17.06
CA ILE A 280 -0.75 9.93 16.34
C ILE A 280 -1.68 9.00 15.56
N VAL A 281 -1.32 8.73 14.29
CA VAL A 281 -2.00 7.74 13.44
C VAL A 281 -0.93 6.90 12.72
N PRO A 282 -1.06 5.56 12.66
CA PRO A 282 -0.22 4.72 11.83
C PRO A 282 -0.64 4.83 10.38
N GLN A 283 0.34 5.05 9.49
CA GLN A 283 0.06 5.09 8.05
C GLN A 283 1.27 4.68 7.21
N GLY A 284 0.99 4.32 5.98
CA GLY A 284 2.03 3.97 5.01
C GLY A 284 2.62 5.18 4.30
N SER A 285 3.78 4.96 3.69
CA SER A 285 4.51 5.99 2.96
C SER A 285 3.72 6.61 1.79
N TRP A 286 2.69 5.94 1.28
CA TRP A 286 1.79 6.47 0.25
C TRP A 286 0.93 7.65 0.73
N MET A 287 0.78 7.84 2.05
CA MET A 287 -0.02 8.92 2.63
C MET A 287 0.78 10.20 2.93
N ILE A 288 2.07 10.23 2.65
CA ILE A 288 2.95 11.39 2.93
C ILE A 288 2.38 12.67 2.32
N SER A 289 2.03 12.63 1.02
CA SER A 289 1.48 13.80 0.31
C SER A 289 0.12 14.23 0.85
N TYR A 290 -0.71 13.28 1.27
CA TYR A 290 -2.03 13.57 1.85
C TYR A 290 -1.90 14.40 3.13
N PHE A 291 -1.08 13.96 4.09
CA PHE A 291 -0.92 14.66 5.36
C PHE A 291 -0.19 15.99 5.19
N ALA A 292 0.82 16.05 4.32
CA ALA A 292 1.51 17.29 4.00
C ALA A 292 0.58 18.36 3.40
N GLY A 293 -0.39 17.97 2.59
CA GLY A 293 -1.34 18.88 1.95
C GLY A 293 -2.51 19.29 2.85
N ASN A 294 -2.96 18.41 3.73
CA ASN A 294 -4.23 18.59 4.45
C ASN A 294 -4.06 18.97 5.93
N ALA A 295 -3.03 18.51 6.63
CA ALA A 295 -2.78 18.92 8.01
C ALA A 295 -2.30 20.37 8.07
N LYS A 296 -3.03 21.24 8.82
CA LYS A 296 -2.73 22.68 8.95
C LYS A 296 -1.85 22.99 10.19
N PHE A 297 -1.16 22.00 10.68
CA PHE A 297 -0.24 22.09 11.82
C PHE A 297 1.06 21.34 11.49
N GLU A 298 2.12 21.67 12.23
CA GLU A 298 3.39 20.96 12.11
C GLU A 298 3.20 19.47 12.43
N ASN A 299 3.62 18.62 11.51
CA ASN A 299 3.59 17.17 11.68
C ASN A 299 4.94 16.57 11.31
N ALA A 300 5.21 15.37 11.82
CA ALA A 300 6.41 14.61 11.52
C ALA A 300 6.09 13.12 11.38
N TRP A 301 6.88 12.45 10.57
CA TRP A 301 6.88 10.99 10.48
C TRP A 301 7.94 10.43 11.42
N VAL A 302 7.55 9.45 12.24
CA VAL A 302 8.46 8.78 13.17
C VAL A 302 8.39 7.27 13.00
N PRO A 303 9.48 6.53 13.33
CA PRO A 303 9.48 5.08 13.27
C PRO A 303 8.44 4.47 14.23
N LEU A 304 7.96 3.29 13.88
CA LEU A 304 7.12 2.47 14.75
C LEU A 304 7.89 2.10 16.05
N PRO A 305 7.19 1.81 17.17
CA PRO A 305 7.85 1.46 18.42
C PRO A 305 8.59 0.12 18.34
N LYS A 306 9.61 -0.05 19.15
CA LYS A 306 10.25 -1.36 19.38
C LYS A 306 9.32 -2.23 20.22
N GLY A 307 9.09 -3.45 19.76
CA GLY A 307 8.26 -4.40 20.48
C GLY A 307 9.01 -5.25 21.50
N PRO A 308 8.34 -6.28 22.06
CA PRO A 308 8.93 -7.17 23.08
C PRO A 308 10.22 -7.88 22.64
N ASN A 309 10.39 -8.12 21.34
CA ASN A 309 11.60 -8.71 20.77
C ASN A 309 12.80 -7.73 20.67
N GLY A 310 12.64 -6.48 21.15
CA GLY A 310 13.67 -5.43 21.11
C GLY A 310 13.84 -4.76 19.75
N ARG A 311 13.05 -5.14 18.73
CA ARG A 311 13.14 -4.65 17.36
C ARG A 311 11.85 -3.91 16.95
N ARG A 312 11.95 -3.09 15.93
CA ARG A 312 10.78 -2.60 15.18
C ARG A 312 10.45 -3.59 14.07
N ALA A 313 9.19 -3.66 13.68
CA ALA A 313 8.79 -4.44 12.51
C ALA A 313 7.86 -3.63 11.62
N THR A 314 7.97 -3.82 10.33
CA THR A 314 7.08 -3.21 9.34
C THR A 314 6.79 -4.19 8.22
N MET A 315 5.56 -4.16 7.70
CA MET A 315 5.31 -4.82 6.43
C MET A 315 6.11 -4.11 5.34
N PHE A 316 6.89 -4.87 4.58
CA PHE A 316 7.54 -4.41 3.36
C PHE A 316 6.69 -4.88 2.20
N ASN A 317 5.84 -4.00 1.72
CA ASN A 317 4.92 -4.28 0.62
C ASN A 317 5.45 -3.62 -0.64
N GLY A 318 5.13 -4.19 -1.81
CA GLY A 318 5.52 -3.62 -3.09
C GLY A 318 4.42 -3.82 -4.11
N LEU A 319 4.17 -2.80 -4.91
CA LEU A 319 3.22 -2.85 -6.00
C LEU A 319 3.92 -3.23 -7.31
N ALA A 320 3.15 -3.81 -8.22
CA ALA A 320 3.59 -4.10 -9.58
C ALA A 320 2.48 -3.80 -10.56
N ASP A 321 2.84 -3.64 -11.82
CA ASP A 321 1.87 -3.54 -12.90
C ASP A 321 1.72 -4.88 -13.61
N SER A 322 0.48 -5.31 -13.82
CA SER A 322 0.10 -6.56 -14.46
C SER A 322 -0.59 -6.32 -15.80
N ILE A 323 -0.48 -7.29 -16.71
CA ILE A 323 -1.18 -7.28 -18.01
C ILE A 323 -2.36 -8.25 -17.94
N TRP A 324 -3.52 -7.80 -18.36
CA TRP A 324 -4.71 -8.65 -18.50
C TRP A 324 -4.60 -9.56 -19.71
N VAL A 325 -4.93 -10.85 -19.56
CA VAL A 325 -4.88 -11.85 -20.66
C VAL A 325 -5.83 -11.51 -21.81
N GLY A 326 -6.93 -10.81 -21.56
CA GLY A 326 -7.90 -10.40 -22.56
C GLY A 326 -7.48 -9.18 -23.39
N SER A 327 -6.37 -8.50 -23.06
CA SER A 327 -5.86 -7.37 -23.82
C SER A 327 -5.65 -7.74 -25.31
N LYS A 328 -6.00 -6.82 -26.19
CA LYS A 328 -5.81 -6.96 -27.66
C LYS A 328 -4.50 -6.33 -28.13
N VAL A 329 -3.81 -5.62 -27.24
CA VAL A 329 -2.56 -4.88 -27.52
C VAL A 329 -1.43 -5.35 -26.57
N LYS A 330 -1.32 -6.66 -26.33
CA LYS A 330 -0.38 -7.25 -25.35
C LYS A 330 1.08 -6.84 -25.53
N ASP A 331 1.55 -6.71 -26.78
CA ASP A 331 2.93 -6.31 -27.05
C ASP A 331 3.18 -4.84 -26.66
N ASP A 332 2.23 -3.95 -26.90
CA ASP A 332 2.33 -2.56 -26.46
C ASP A 332 2.09 -2.41 -24.96
N ALA A 333 1.19 -3.22 -24.38
CA ALA A 333 1.01 -3.34 -22.93
C ALA A 333 2.32 -3.78 -22.24
N TRP A 334 3.05 -4.74 -22.83
CA TRP A 334 4.35 -5.13 -22.32
C TRP A 334 5.42 -4.03 -22.42
N LYS A 335 5.47 -3.29 -23.52
CA LYS A 335 6.37 -2.13 -23.63
C LYS A 335 6.09 -1.11 -22.51
N TRP A 336 4.82 -0.87 -22.22
CA TRP A 336 4.42 0.04 -21.15
C TRP A 336 4.81 -0.49 -19.76
N VAL A 337 4.49 -1.75 -19.41
CA VAL A 337 4.88 -2.37 -18.12
C VAL A 337 6.40 -2.34 -17.94
N LYS A 338 7.16 -2.70 -18.99
CA LYS A 338 8.62 -2.65 -18.95
C LYS A 338 9.13 -1.22 -18.72
N TYR A 339 8.48 -0.22 -19.31
CA TYR A 339 8.84 1.18 -19.11
C TYR A 339 8.51 1.68 -17.70
N LEU A 340 7.33 1.36 -17.17
CA LEU A 340 6.95 1.65 -15.78
C LEU A 340 7.96 1.08 -14.77
N ALA A 341 8.43 -0.11 -15.02
CA ALA A 341 9.41 -0.81 -14.18
C ALA A 341 10.88 -0.38 -14.43
N SER A 342 11.12 0.52 -15.38
CA SER A 342 12.48 0.99 -15.73
C SER A 342 12.95 2.16 -14.88
N ALA A 343 14.28 2.38 -14.84
CA ALA A 343 14.88 3.54 -14.19
C ALA A 343 14.37 4.87 -14.76
N ASP A 344 13.99 4.91 -16.03
CA ASP A 344 13.47 6.12 -16.68
C ASP A 344 12.19 6.61 -16.01
N CYS A 345 11.15 5.76 -15.94
CA CYS A 345 9.89 6.14 -15.28
C CYS A 345 10.06 6.24 -13.75
N GLN A 346 10.73 5.28 -13.11
CA GLN A 346 10.88 5.31 -11.65
C GLN A 346 11.69 6.50 -11.14
N SER A 347 12.64 7.03 -11.96
CA SER A 347 13.31 8.30 -11.63
C SER A 347 12.37 9.51 -11.71
N VAL A 348 11.42 9.52 -12.64
CA VAL A 348 10.36 10.52 -12.70
C VAL A 348 9.52 10.43 -11.44
N VAL A 349 9.02 9.24 -11.11
CA VAL A 349 8.19 8.99 -9.89
C VAL A 349 8.92 9.44 -8.62
N ALA A 350 10.22 9.11 -8.49
CA ALA A 350 11.07 9.58 -7.39
C ALA A 350 11.11 11.11 -7.29
N SER A 351 11.23 11.80 -8.43
CA SER A 351 11.30 13.28 -8.46
C SER A 351 10.01 13.95 -8.01
N TYR A 352 8.87 13.28 -8.22
CA TYR A 352 7.58 13.72 -7.67
C TYR A 352 7.47 13.47 -6.17
N GLY A 353 8.26 12.55 -5.59
CA GLY A 353 8.24 12.24 -4.17
C GLY A 353 6.89 11.72 -3.68
N VAL A 354 6.24 10.87 -4.47
CA VAL A 354 4.89 10.36 -4.14
C VAL A 354 4.93 8.96 -3.54
N VAL A 355 5.89 8.13 -3.94
CA VAL A 355 6.16 6.78 -3.40
C VAL A 355 7.66 6.50 -3.46
N PHE A 356 8.10 5.41 -2.84
CA PHE A 356 9.47 4.92 -2.96
C PHE A 356 9.58 3.96 -4.16
N PRO A 357 10.34 4.33 -5.20
CA PRO A 357 10.51 3.48 -6.37
C PRO A 357 11.13 2.12 -6.04
N ALA A 358 10.76 1.09 -6.80
CA ALA A 358 11.24 -0.27 -6.58
C ALA A 358 12.73 -0.45 -6.95
N ILE A 359 13.28 0.37 -7.85
CA ILE A 359 14.69 0.30 -8.23
C ILE A 359 15.57 0.79 -7.07
N SER A 360 16.56 -0.03 -6.72
CA SER A 360 17.54 0.25 -5.67
C SER A 360 18.21 1.62 -5.87
N GLY A 361 18.37 2.40 -4.79
CA GLY A 361 18.99 3.72 -4.81
C GLY A 361 18.09 4.87 -5.25
N LEU A 362 16.87 4.62 -5.72
CA LEU A 362 15.93 5.70 -6.08
C LEU A 362 15.06 6.17 -4.91
N ALA A 363 15.00 5.41 -3.83
CA ALA A 363 14.21 5.80 -2.65
C ALA A 363 14.77 7.03 -1.94
N GLU A 364 16.09 7.15 -1.86
CA GLU A 364 16.79 8.34 -1.33
C GLU A 364 16.44 9.59 -2.15
N LYS A 365 16.34 9.47 -3.48
CA LYS A 365 15.91 10.56 -4.36
C LYS A 365 14.47 11.00 -4.06
N ALA A 366 13.58 10.06 -3.74
CA ALA A 366 12.21 10.37 -3.33
C ALA A 366 12.19 11.12 -1.98
N VAL A 367 12.98 10.68 -1.00
CA VAL A 367 13.15 11.40 0.29
C VAL A 367 13.66 12.81 0.07
N ASP A 368 14.65 13.01 -0.79
CA ASP A 368 15.18 14.34 -1.09
C ASP A 368 14.13 15.24 -1.77
N ALA A 369 13.32 14.67 -2.66
CA ALA A 369 12.22 15.40 -3.28
C ALA A 369 11.14 15.82 -2.26
N GLN A 370 10.83 14.94 -1.30
CA GLN A 370 9.90 15.24 -0.20
C GLN A 370 10.48 16.27 0.76
N LYS A 371 11.76 16.21 1.12
CA LYS A 371 12.45 17.22 1.94
C LYS A 371 12.40 18.61 1.32
N LYS A 372 12.57 18.72 0.01
CA LYS A 372 12.40 20.00 -0.72
C LYS A 372 11.00 20.56 -0.61
N LYS A 373 10.00 19.73 -0.35
CA LYS A 373 8.60 20.11 -0.07
C LYS A 373 8.32 20.33 1.43
N GLY A 374 9.36 20.28 2.28
CA GLY A 374 9.24 20.45 3.73
C GLY A 374 8.83 19.20 4.51
N VAL A 375 8.90 18.00 3.91
CA VAL A 375 8.49 16.75 4.57
C VAL A 375 9.70 15.82 4.73
N ASP A 376 10.05 15.48 5.96
CA ASP A 376 11.05 14.45 6.24
C ASP A 376 10.38 13.05 6.34
N SER A 377 10.61 12.25 5.33
CA SER A 377 10.11 10.87 5.22
C SER A 377 11.17 9.80 5.52
N SER A 378 12.32 10.20 6.07
CA SER A 378 13.43 9.29 6.37
C SER A 378 13.07 8.17 7.33
N ALA A 379 12.01 8.35 8.14
CA ALA A 379 11.47 7.32 9.02
C ALA A 379 11.09 6.03 8.26
N PHE A 380 10.49 6.15 7.08
CA PHE A 380 10.11 4.98 6.27
C PHE A 380 11.32 4.23 5.71
N LEU A 381 12.37 4.98 5.29
CA LEU A 381 13.64 4.38 4.90
C LEU A 381 14.32 3.68 6.08
N ALA A 382 14.26 4.26 7.28
CA ALA A 382 14.77 3.63 8.49
C ALA A 382 14.00 2.32 8.77
N MET A 383 12.68 2.33 8.64
CA MET A 383 11.84 1.15 8.83
C MET A 383 12.17 0.03 7.84
N SER A 384 12.52 0.33 6.58
CA SER A 384 12.89 -0.71 5.60
C SER A 384 14.19 -1.45 5.96
N LYS A 385 15.00 -0.92 6.87
CA LYS A 385 16.24 -1.53 7.40
C LYS A 385 16.04 -2.29 8.71
N GLU A 386 14.85 -2.21 9.31
CA GLU A 386 14.47 -2.93 10.52
C GLU A 386 13.96 -4.36 10.18
N GLN A 387 13.24 -5.01 11.09
CA GLN A 387 12.61 -6.29 10.79
C GLN A 387 11.47 -6.09 9.79
N THR A 388 11.70 -6.45 8.54
CA THR A 388 10.64 -6.47 7.53
C THR A 388 9.93 -7.82 7.50
N PHE A 389 8.65 -7.82 7.12
CA PHE A 389 7.87 -9.02 6.86
C PHE A 389 6.94 -8.77 5.66
N LEU A 390 6.58 -9.85 4.97
CA LEU A 390 5.70 -9.78 3.80
C LEU A 390 4.24 -9.80 4.23
N ALA A 391 3.38 -9.20 3.41
CA ALA A 391 1.95 -9.50 3.44
C ALA A 391 1.73 -11.00 3.25
N PRO A 392 0.72 -11.60 3.89
CA PRO A 392 0.35 -12.97 3.60
C PRO A 392 -0.09 -13.10 2.13
N ILE A 393 0.50 -14.05 1.43
CA ILE A 393 0.22 -14.34 0.01
C ILE A 393 -0.41 -15.72 -0.08
N ALA A 394 -1.66 -15.79 -0.52
CA ALA A 394 -2.39 -17.06 -0.65
C ALA A 394 -3.52 -16.98 -1.68
N ASP A 395 -3.92 -18.12 -2.19
CA ASP A 395 -5.20 -18.28 -2.87
C ASP A 395 -6.35 -17.95 -1.90
N ASN A 396 -7.49 -17.54 -2.38
CA ASN A 396 -8.65 -17.15 -1.57
C ASN A 396 -8.40 -15.92 -0.65
N GLY A 397 -7.45 -15.05 -0.99
CA GLY A 397 -7.06 -13.90 -0.19
C GLY A 397 -8.23 -12.99 0.20
N SER A 398 -9.19 -12.77 -0.70
CA SER A 398 -10.38 -11.96 -0.41
C SER A 398 -11.26 -12.56 0.70
N GLN A 399 -11.39 -13.90 0.74
CA GLN A 399 -12.16 -14.59 1.78
C GLN A 399 -11.42 -14.57 3.13
N VAL A 400 -10.09 -14.77 3.11
CA VAL A 400 -9.25 -14.66 4.31
C VAL A 400 -9.33 -13.24 4.89
N ASP A 401 -9.25 -12.21 4.03
CA ASP A 401 -9.36 -10.80 4.44
C ASP A 401 -10.68 -10.53 5.17
N GLU A 402 -11.78 -10.99 4.61
CA GLU A 402 -13.11 -10.76 5.20
C GLU A 402 -13.29 -11.49 6.53
N LEU A 403 -12.83 -12.74 6.64
CA LEU A 403 -12.92 -13.50 7.89
C LEU A 403 -12.10 -12.85 9.01
N VAL A 404 -10.87 -12.39 8.73
CA VAL A 404 -10.04 -11.70 9.71
C VAL A 404 -10.65 -10.34 10.06
N ARG A 405 -11.09 -9.58 9.06
CA ARG A 405 -11.75 -8.27 9.25
C ARG A 405 -12.93 -8.39 10.19
N THR A 406 -13.85 -9.32 9.92
CA THR A 406 -15.04 -9.54 10.74
C THR A 406 -14.69 -9.96 12.17
N ALA A 407 -13.68 -10.83 12.34
CA ALA A 407 -13.23 -11.25 13.65
C ALA A 407 -12.69 -10.07 14.47
N VAL A 408 -11.75 -9.29 13.89
CA VAL A 408 -11.16 -8.13 14.58
C VAL A 408 -12.22 -7.05 14.83
N GLU A 409 -13.13 -6.78 13.87
CA GLU A 409 -14.23 -5.83 14.05
C GLU A 409 -15.09 -6.21 15.25
N SER A 410 -15.43 -7.49 15.43
CA SER A 410 -16.23 -7.95 16.57
C SER A 410 -15.55 -7.69 17.92
N VAL A 411 -14.20 -7.75 17.94
CA VAL A 411 -13.40 -7.42 19.15
C VAL A 411 -13.41 -5.93 19.42
N LEU A 412 -13.17 -5.11 18.38
CA LEU A 412 -13.17 -3.65 18.51
C LEU A 412 -14.53 -3.09 18.94
N LEU A 413 -15.61 -3.78 18.60
CA LEU A 413 -16.99 -3.49 19.05
C LEU A 413 -17.32 -4.06 20.44
N GLY A 414 -16.38 -4.76 21.09
CA GLY A 414 -16.60 -5.38 22.40
C GLY A 414 -17.58 -6.57 22.40
N GLN A 415 -17.85 -7.16 21.24
CA GLN A 415 -18.83 -8.27 21.09
C GLN A 415 -18.23 -9.62 21.45
N LYS A 416 -16.93 -9.83 21.20
CA LYS A 416 -16.21 -11.07 21.49
C LYS A 416 -14.80 -10.77 22.01
N PRO A 417 -14.23 -11.61 22.90
CA PRO A 417 -12.80 -11.54 23.22
C PRO A 417 -11.95 -11.96 22.03
N ALA A 418 -10.74 -11.36 21.87
CA ALA A 418 -9.90 -11.56 20.71
C ALA A 418 -9.53 -13.04 20.47
N GLY A 419 -9.16 -13.76 21.53
CA GLY A 419 -8.79 -15.18 21.40
C GLY A 419 -9.92 -16.05 20.85
N ALA A 420 -11.18 -15.81 21.21
CA ALA A 420 -12.33 -16.55 20.69
C ALA A 420 -12.63 -16.16 19.24
N ALA A 421 -12.69 -14.86 18.94
CA ALA A 421 -13.00 -14.38 17.59
C ALA A 421 -11.96 -14.85 16.55
N LEU A 422 -10.68 -14.74 16.89
CA LEU A 422 -9.58 -15.13 16.02
C LEU A 422 -9.45 -16.65 15.84
N LYS A 423 -9.75 -17.44 16.89
CA LYS A 423 -9.79 -18.90 16.80
C LYS A 423 -10.91 -19.38 15.84
N ASP A 424 -12.10 -18.80 15.95
CA ASP A 424 -13.22 -19.09 15.08
C ASP A 424 -12.86 -18.77 13.60
N ALA A 425 -12.29 -17.57 13.36
CA ALA A 425 -11.88 -17.14 12.04
C ALA A 425 -10.77 -18.04 11.47
N ASN A 426 -9.74 -18.37 12.26
CA ASN A 426 -8.62 -19.20 11.81
C ASN A 426 -9.07 -20.61 11.43
N GLY A 427 -10.05 -21.17 12.15
CA GLY A 427 -10.67 -22.46 11.80
C GLY A 427 -11.34 -22.42 10.42
N GLN A 428 -12.11 -21.37 10.13
CA GLN A 428 -12.75 -21.16 8.83
C GLN A 428 -11.73 -20.90 7.72
N ILE A 429 -10.71 -20.06 7.98
CA ILE A 429 -9.64 -19.76 7.03
C ILE A 429 -8.91 -21.04 6.62
N ASN A 430 -8.46 -21.85 7.59
CA ASN A 430 -7.73 -23.07 7.28
C ASN A 430 -8.60 -24.14 6.60
N ALA A 431 -9.92 -24.05 6.70
CA ALA A 431 -10.85 -24.91 5.95
C ALA A 431 -10.91 -24.56 4.46
N LEU A 432 -10.58 -23.33 4.04
CA LEU A 432 -10.55 -22.90 2.63
C LEU A 432 -9.43 -23.59 1.82
N PHE A 433 -8.46 -24.20 2.48
CA PHE A 433 -7.26 -24.79 1.88
C PHE A 433 -7.18 -26.31 2.02
N LYS A 434 -8.24 -26.96 2.51
CA LYS A 434 -8.40 -28.41 2.54
C LYS A 434 -9.07 -28.89 1.26
#